data_2d5fa750bfbbf0bc179b84bbfa4a859e
#
_entry.id   2d5fa750bfbbf0bc179b84bbfa4a859e
#
_cell.length_a   1.000
_cell.length_b   1.000
_cell.length_c   1.000
_cell.angle_alpha   90.00
_cell.angle_beta   90.00
_cell.angle_gamma   90.00
#
_symmetry.space_group_name_H-M   'P 1'
#
loop_
_entity.id
_entity.type
_entity.pdbx_description
1 polymer ?
#
loop_
_entity_poly.entity_id
_entity_poly.type
_entity_poly.pdbx_seq_one_letter_code
_entity_poly.pdbx_strand_id
1 'polypeptide(L)'
;NMEDIRLNALEKEINLNYKPNGSIGISLDETTTVNNLNALLNTFAKAIGKKYNPIVSVEEVNEIPANLQRKSPYLTEKVFNSYQSETEMMRYIKKLERRDIALNHSMISLGSCTMKLNPATTMLPLSWPEMANIHPFVPADQAAGYHEIISELEHLLAEITGFDSVSLQPNSGAAGEYTGLMVIREYHLSRGDSKRNVVLIPSSAHGTNPASAAMAGMQVVVVACDEMGNINVDDLKAKAEQYRETLSAFMVTYPSTHGVFESKIREMVEIIHKNGGLVYMDGANMNAQVGLTSPGEIGADVCHLNLHKTFAIPHGGGGPGVGPIAVAKHLTKFLPSHPVVKTGGENGISAVAASPWGSASILPISYGYILMLGAEGLTQVTKMAILNANYMAAKLKKHFKILYTGETGRVAHEMILDCHHFKTTYGVDTSDVARRLMDYGFHAPTVSFPVHESLMVEPTESESKQELDRFIEAMISILAELEDIKAGKNATPTDNLVLNAPHTAPEVSADEWQHPYSRQKAAYPLTWIASNKFWPYVSKIDSGYGDRNLVCTCAPIEDYL
;
A
#
# COMPACT_ATOMS: atom_id res chain seq x y z
N ASN A 1 -7.90 5.22 48.69
CA ASN A 1 -8.88 4.62 47.76
C ASN A 1 -8.32 4.66 46.31
N MET A 2 -9.05 4.14 45.36
CA MET A 2 -8.60 4.10 43.93
C MET A 2 -8.44 5.50 43.34
N GLU A 3 -9.29 6.45 43.73
CA GLU A 3 -9.21 7.84 43.28
C GLU A 3 -7.97 8.56 43.81
N ASP A 4 -7.53 8.32 45.05
CA ASP A 4 -6.29 8.89 45.57
C ASP A 4 -5.08 8.36 44.81
N ILE A 5 -5.10 7.08 44.42
CA ILE A 5 -4.05 6.50 43.58
C ILE A 5 -4.05 7.17 42.19
N ARG A 6 -5.22 7.38 41.59
CA ARG A 6 -5.38 8.04 40.30
C ARG A 6 -4.81 9.47 40.33
N LEU A 7 -5.18 10.26 41.30
CA LEU A 7 -4.72 11.64 41.47
C LEU A 7 -3.19 11.69 41.69
N ASN A 8 -2.67 10.83 42.58
CA ASN A 8 -1.22 10.77 42.82
C ASN A 8 -0.44 10.27 41.60
N ALA A 9 -1.01 9.39 40.77
CA ALA A 9 -0.40 8.94 39.52
C ALA A 9 -0.35 10.08 38.50
N LEU A 10 -1.43 10.83 38.33
CA LEU A 10 -1.47 11.99 37.44
C LEU A 10 -0.47 13.09 37.83
N GLU A 11 -0.28 13.35 39.16
CA GLU A 11 0.78 14.26 39.63
C GLU A 11 2.19 13.83 39.19
N LYS A 12 2.38 12.54 38.86
CA LYS A 12 3.64 11.95 38.40
C LYS A 12 3.65 11.68 36.90
N GLU A 13 2.63 12.15 36.18
CA GLU A 13 2.45 11.89 34.76
C GLU A 13 2.40 10.39 34.40
N ILE A 14 1.77 9.58 35.28
CA ILE A 14 1.60 8.14 35.13
C ILE A 14 0.13 7.80 34.87
N ASN A 15 -0.13 7.11 33.77
CA ASN A 15 -1.44 6.51 33.48
C ASN A 15 -1.45 5.04 33.89
N LEU A 16 -2.48 4.63 34.65
CA LEU A 16 -2.70 3.25 35.06
C LEU A 16 -4.04 2.76 34.50
N ASN A 17 -4.18 1.43 34.38
CA ASN A 17 -5.41 0.82 33.87
C ASN A 17 -6.38 0.58 35.06
N TYR A 18 -7.35 1.48 35.28
CA TYR A 18 -8.38 1.40 36.29
C TYR A 18 -9.57 0.57 35.81
N LYS A 19 -9.69 -0.66 36.32
CA LYS A 19 -10.71 -1.62 35.89
C LYS A 19 -12.03 -1.44 36.64
N PRO A 20 -13.18 -1.74 36.01
CA PRO A 20 -14.50 -1.61 36.66
C PRO A 20 -14.68 -2.43 37.96
N ASN A 21 -13.95 -3.52 38.11
CA ASN A 21 -13.97 -4.37 39.29
C ASN A 21 -13.15 -3.83 40.47
N GLY A 22 -12.61 -2.61 40.37
CA GLY A 22 -11.82 -1.96 41.43
C GLY A 22 -10.33 -2.38 41.44
N SER A 23 -9.87 -3.21 40.54
CA SER A 23 -8.43 -3.52 40.40
C SER A 23 -7.72 -2.49 39.51
N ILE A 24 -6.40 -2.36 39.71
CA ILE A 24 -5.56 -1.48 38.93
C ILE A 24 -4.54 -2.35 38.18
N GLY A 25 -4.52 -2.24 36.85
CA GLY A 25 -3.54 -2.87 36.01
C GLY A 25 -2.29 -1.99 35.86
N ILE A 26 -1.14 -2.61 35.93
CA ILE A 26 0.18 -1.99 35.74
C ILE A 26 0.89 -2.80 34.66
N SER A 27 1.38 -2.13 33.64
CA SER A 27 2.24 -2.72 32.60
C SER A 27 3.59 -2.03 32.61
N LEU A 28 4.64 -2.83 32.51
CA LEU A 28 6.03 -2.38 32.41
C LEU A 28 6.60 -2.91 31.09
N ASP A 29 7.53 -2.18 30.52
CA ASP A 29 8.23 -2.54 29.31
C ASP A 29 9.75 -2.32 29.44
N GLU A 30 10.48 -2.54 28.35
CA GLU A 30 11.94 -2.39 28.30
C GLU A 30 12.44 -0.95 28.49
N THR A 31 11.55 0.05 28.40
CA THR A 31 11.90 1.46 28.67
C THR A 31 11.75 1.84 30.13
N THR A 32 11.15 0.98 30.96
CA THR A 32 10.90 1.23 32.37
C THR A 32 12.19 1.27 33.17
N THR A 33 12.45 2.40 33.85
CA THR A 33 13.65 2.63 34.66
C THR A 33 13.37 2.45 36.16
N VAL A 34 14.43 2.35 36.95
CA VAL A 34 14.35 2.35 38.44
C VAL A 34 13.62 3.62 38.95
N ASN A 35 13.81 4.76 38.28
CA ASN A 35 13.12 6.00 38.61
C ASN A 35 11.59 5.89 38.38
N ASN A 36 11.18 5.26 37.29
CA ASN A 36 9.76 5.00 37.01
C ASN A 36 9.13 4.10 38.08
N LEU A 37 9.84 3.02 38.46
CA LEU A 37 9.39 2.13 39.54
C LEU A 37 9.26 2.88 40.88
N ASN A 38 10.21 3.73 41.23
CA ASN A 38 10.15 4.54 42.46
C ASN A 38 9.00 5.55 42.40
N ALA A 39 8.73 6.18 41.26
CA ALA A 39 7.59 7.07 41.08
C ALA A 39 6.26 6.32 41.28
N LEU A 40 6.15 5.12 40.72
CA LEU A 40 5.00 4.23 40.87
C LEU A 40 4.77 3.82 42.33
N LEU A 41 5.82 3.31 43.01
CA LEU A 41 5.75 2.92 44.42
C LEU A 41 5.36 4.09 45.30
N ASN A 42 5.90 5.29 45.06
CA ASN A 42 5.56 6.50 45.79
C ASN A 42 4.07 6.86 45.64
N THR A 43 3.53 6.69 44.40
CA THR A 43 2.11 6.91 44.12
C THR A 43 1.20 6.08 45.03
N PHE A 44 1.49 4.78 45.14
CA PHE A 44 0.74 3.87 46.01
C PHE A 44 0.98 4.16 47.49
N ALA A 45 2.23 4.35 47.90
CA ALA A 45 2.58 4.63 49.29
C ALA A 45 1.88 5.91 49.82
N LYS A 46 1.87 6.98 49.01
CA LYS A 46 1.19 8.24 49.33
C LYS A 46 -0.32 8.03 49.51
N ALA A 47 -0.96 7.26 48.63
CA ALA A 47 -2.38 6.98 48.65
C ALA A 47 -2.85 6.19 49.90
N ILE A 48 -1.98 5.40 50.50
CA ILE A 48 -2.25 4.60 51.69
C ILE A 48 -1.61 5.17 52.95
N GLY A 49 -1.00 6.35 52.87
CA GLY A 49 -0.39 7.03 54.03
C GLY A 49 0.86 6.32 54.57
N LYS A 50 1.57 5.54 53.75
CA LYS A 50 2.78 4.80 54.13
C LYS A 50 4.04 5.40 53.51
N LYS A 51 5.14 5.22 54.22
CA LYS A 51 6.49 5.47 53.67
C LYS A 51 6.94 4.22 52.91
N TYR A 52 7.70 4.39 51.86
CA TYR A 52 8.39 3.30 51.13
C TYR A 52 9.90 3.54 51.10
N ASN A 53 10.69 2.49 50.99
CA ASN A 53 12.11 2.58 50.77
C ASN A 53 12.37 2.57 49.26
N PRO A 54 13.06 3.58 48.70
CA PRO A 54 13.37 3.60 47.29
C PRO A 54 14.19 2.37 46.85
N ILE A 55 13.80 1.83 45.71
CA ILE A 55 14.61 0.81 45.03
C ILE A 55 15.88 1.49 44.49
N VAL A 56 17.03 0.94 44.78
CA VAL A 56 18.35 1.46 44.29
C VAL A 56 18.88 0.64 43.14
N SER A 57 18.52 -0.64 43.07
CA SER A 57 18.88 -1.56 41.98
C SER A 57 17.80 -2.62 41.81
N VAL A 58 17.72 -3.21 40.64
CA VAL A 58 16.87 -4.35 40.33
C VAL A 58 17.76 -5.55 40.12
N GLU A 59 17.48 -6.64 40.85
CA GLU A 59 18.15 -7.93 40.59
C GLU A 59 17.45 -8.62 39.42
N GLU A 60 18.21 -9.27 38.57
CA GLU A 60 17.70 -10.05 37.46
C GLU A 60 17.08 -11.35 38.01
N VAL A 61 15.75 -11.46 37.95
CA VAL A 61 15.02 -12.65 38.37
C VAL A 61 14.49 -13.39 37.14
N ASN A 62 14.93 -14.60 36.95
CA ASN A 62 14.42 -15.43 35.88
C ASN A 62 13.24 -16.30 36.41
N GLU A 63 12.01 -15.82 36.22
CA GLU A 63 10.79 -16.52 36.65
C GLU A 63 10.33 -17.61 35.68
N ILE A 64 10.97 -17.74 34.52
CA ILE A 64 10.61 -18.78 33.55
C ILE A 64 11.10 -20.14 34.10
N PRO A 65 10.19 -21.12 34.29
CA PRO A 65 10.58 -22.46 34.73
C PRO A 65 11.70 -23.05 33.88
N ALA A 66 12.68 -23.70 34.50
CA ALA A 66 13.89 -24.19 33.83
C ALA A 66 13.62 -25.09 32.60
N ASN A 67 12.53 -25.84 32.63
CA ASN A 67 12.10 -26.70 31.52
C ASN A 67 11.48 -25.93 30.34
N LEU A 68 11.08 -24.68 30.55
CA LEU A 68 10.52 -23.78 29.52
C LEU A 68 11.54 -22.76 29.01
N GLN A 69 12.68 -22.65 29.69
CA GLN A 69 13.74 -21.74 29.26
C GLN A 69 14.32 -22.18 27.91
N ARG A 70 14.51 -21.21 27.02
CA ARG A 70 15.15 -21.43 25.73
C ARG A 70 16.60 -21.88 25.93
N LYS A 71 16.97 -22.99 25.31
CA LYS A 71 18.35 -23.53 25.31
C LYS A 71 19.05 -23.38 23.96
N SER A 72 18.29 -23.12 22.90
CA SER A 72 18.85 -22.93 21.56
C SER A 72 19.35 -21.50 21.38
N PRO A 73 20.47 -21.28 20.69
CA PRO A 73 20.90 -19.94 20.33
C PRO A 73 19.88 -19.27 19.39
N TYR A 74 19.82 -17.94 19.38
CA TYR A 74 18.99 -17.16 18.46
C TYR A 74 19.70 -15.84 18.14
N LEU A 75 19.31 -15.21 17.03
CA LEU A 75 19.93 -13.96 16.54
C LEU A 75 21.47 -14.03 16.53
N THR A 76 21.99 -15.18 16.10
CA THR A 76 23.44 -15.45 16.08
C THR A 76 24.15 -14.78 14.90
N GLU A 77 23.38 -14.32 13.91
CA GLU A 77 23.91 -13.63 12.75
C GLU A 77 24.62 -12.34 13.16
N LYS A 78 25.77 -12.10 12.55
CA LYS A 78 26.64 -10.95 12.89
C LYS A 78 25.90 -9.61 12.82
N VAL A 79 24.92 -9.47 11.94
CA VAL A 79 24.14 -8.25 11.76
C VAL A 79 23.42 -7.81 13.04
N PHE A 80 22.93 -8.75 13.85
CA PHE A 80 22.21 -8.45 15.09
C PHE A 80 23.12 -7.97 16.22
N ASN A 81 24.44 -8.16 16.07
CA ASN A 81 25.46 -7.81 17.08
C ASN A 81 26.45 -6.77 16.55
N SER A 82 26.08 -6.05 15.49
CA SER A 82 26.89 -5.03 14.84
C SER A 82 26.13 -3.70 14.80
N TYR A 83 26.79 -2.64 14.32
CA TYR A 83 26.15 -1.33 14.09
C TYR A 83 25.58 -0.69 15.36
N GLN A 84 26.34 -0.73 16.46
CA GLN A 84 25.94 -0.27 17.79
C GLN A 84 26.14 1.24 18.00
N SER A 85 26.72 1.94 17.04
CA SER A 85 26.84 3.40 17.05
C SER A 85 25.94 4.02 15.99
N GLU A 86 25.50 5.26 16.20
CA GLU A 86 24.72 6.02 15.24
C GLU A 86 25.42 6.09 13.86
N THR A 87 26.72 6.39 13.85
CA THR A 87 27.52 6.45 12.63
C THR A 87 27.53 5.13 11.86
N GLU A 88 27.70 4.01 12.55
CA GLU A 88 27.69 2.68 11.92
C GLU A 88 26.30 2.33 11.38
N MET A 89 25.25 2.63 12.13
CA MET A 89 23.88 2.41 11.71
C MET A 89 23.52 3.24 10.47
N MET A 90 23.86 4.53 10.44
CA MET A 90 23.66 5.38 9.28
C MET A 90 24.36 4.83 8.02
N ARG A 91 25.59 4.37 8.16
CA ARG A 91 26.35 3.77 7.06
C ARG A 91 25.74 2.43 6.61
N TYR A 92 25.24 1.65 7.55
CA TYR A 92 24.57 0.38 7.26
C TYR A 92 23.26 0.60 6.51
N ILE A 93 22.41 1.53 6.96
CA ILE A 93 21.19 1.91 6.27
C ILE A 93 21.50 2.37 4.84
N LYS A 94 22.51 3.23 4.66
CA LYS A 94 22.92 3.69 3.31
C LYS A 94 23.45 2.56 2.43
N LYS A 95 24.13 1.57 3.03
CA LYS A 95 24.57 0.37 2.31
C LYS A 95 23.39 -0.46 1.80
N LEU A 96 22.32 -0.58 2.60
CA LEU A 96 21.10 -1.29 2.19
C LEU A 96 20.33 -0.50 1.11
N GLU A 97 20.16 0.80 1.31
CA GLU A 97 19.47 1.70 0.36
C GLU A 97 20.07 1.63 -1.05
N ARG A 98 21.40 1.55 -1.16
CA ARG A 98 22.09 1.47 -2.45
C ARG A 98 21.88 0.16 -3.20
N ARG A 99 21.27 -0.85 -2.59
CA ARG A 99 21.05 -2.16 -3.22
C ARG A 99 19.84 -2.20 -4.12
N ASP A 100 18.98 -1.21 -4.01
CA ASP A 100 17.78 -1.11 -4.82
C ASP A 100 17.57 0.33 -5.29
N ILE A 101 16.67 0.50 -6.27
CA ILE A 101 16.29 1.80 -6.79
C ILE A 101 15.27 2.42 -5.85
N ALA A 102 15.54 3.65 -5.43
CA ALA A 102 14.63 4.45 -4.60
C ALA A 102 14.05 5.62 -5.41
N LEU A 103 12.93 6.18 -4.95
CA LEU A 103 12.25 7.32 -5.60
C LEU A 103 13.12 8.57 -5.77
N ASN A 104 14.15 8.74 -4.93
CA ASN A 104 15.12 9.82 -5.06
C ASN A 104 16.24 9.51 -6.08
N HIS A 105 16.24 8.32 -6.69
CA HIS A 105 17.11 7.95 -7.80
C HIS A 105 16.39 8.12 -9.15
N SER A 106 15.19 7.59 -9.28
CA SER A 106 14.38 7.62 -10.50
C SER A 106 12.90 7.39 -10.20
N MET A 107 12.06 7.60 -11.20
CA MET A 107 10.66 7.22 -11.17
C MET A 107 10.50 5.72 -10.89
N ILE A 108 9.54 5.38 -10.06
CA ILE A 108 9.05 4.01 -9.83
C ILE A 108 7.62 3.94 -10.35
N SER A 109 7.45 3.45 -11.58
CA SER A 109 6.19 3.54 -12.32
C SER A 109 5.25 2.34 -12.09
N LEU A 110 5.10 1.92 -10.81
CA LEU A 110 4.25 0.77 -10.46
C LEU A 110 2.76 1.09 -10.66
N GLY A 111 2.19 0.57 -11.74
CA GLY A 111 0.75 0.66 -11.99
C GLY A 111 -0.06 -0.04 -10.88
N SER A 112 -1.23 0.52 -10.57
CA SER A 112 -2.11 0.11 -9.46
C SER A 112 -1.52 0.31 -8.06
N CYS A 113 -0.34 0.96 -7.96
CA CYS A 113 0.32 1.25 -6.69
C CYS A 113 1.06 2.59 -6.80
N THR A 114 0.36 3.70 -6.61
CA THR A 114 0.91 5.06 -6.75
C THR A 114 2.18 5.25 -5.94
N MET A 115 3.32 5.24 -6.59
CA MET A 115 4.64 5.46 -6.00
C MET A 115 5.11 6.86 -6.35
N LYS A 116 5.03 7.78 -5.39
CA LYS A 116 5.42 9.18 -5.60
C LYS A 116 6.37 9.67 -4.54
N LEU A 117 7.33 10.49 -4.95
CA LEU A 117 8.20 11.21 -4.02
C LEU A 117 7.46 12.42 -3.48
N ASN A 118 7.22 12.42 -2.17
CA ASN A 118 6.49 13.47 -1.49
C ASN A 118 7.45 14.44 -0.75
N PRO A 119 6.99 15.65 -0.39
CA PRO A 119 7.82 16.58 0.36
C PRO A 119 8.27 16.02 1.71
N ALA A 120 9.57 16.09 2.00
CA ALA A 120 10.11 15.65 3.29
C ALA A 120 9.48 16.40 4.48
N THR A 121 9.00 17.62 4.26
CA THR A 121 8.31 18.44 5.28
C THR A 121 7.09 17.73 5.88
N THR A 122 6.38 16.91 5.11
CA THR A 122 5.22 16.16 5.61
C THR A 122 5.61 15.08 6.63
N MET A 123 6.88 14.67 6.64
CA MET A 123 7.43 13.67 7.56
C MET A 123 7.93 14.30 8.88
N LEU A 124 8.20 15.59 8.93
CA LEU A 124 8.79 16.25 10.12
C LEU A 124 7.97 16.06 11.40
N PRO A 125 6.63 16.15 11.38
CA PRO A 125 5.81 15.95 12.58
C PRO A 125 6.02 14.60 13.27
N LEU A 126 6.45 13.56 12.53
CA LEU A 126 6.69 12.23 13.09
C LEU A 126 7.85 12.18 14.11
N SER A 127 8.74 13.17 14.06
CA SER A 127 9.88 13.29 14.98
C SER A 127 9.59 14.20 16.19
N TRP A 128 8.46 14.89 16.20
CA TRP A 128 8.10 15.75 17.33
C TRP A 128 7.61 14.91 18.50
N PRO A 129 8.13 15.12 19.72
CA PRO A 129 7.74 14.33 20.89
C PRO A 129 6.22 14.31 21.14
N GLU A 130 5.55 15.41 20.86
CA GLU A 130 4.10 15.58 21.00
C GLU A 130 3.30 14.67 20.04
N MET A 131 3.91 14.23 18.96
CA MET A 131 3.31 13.30 17.99
C MET A 131 3.85 11.87 18.14
N ALA A 132 5.16 11.73 18.41
CA ALA A 132 5.83 10.44 18.43
C ALA A 132 5.60 9.65 19.73
N ASN A 133 5.42 10.36 20.89
CA ASN A 133 5.40 9.74 22.21
C ASN A 133 3.99 9.57 22.79
N ILE A 134 2.96 9.55 21.96
CA ILE A 134 1.57 9.35 22.38
C ILE A 134 1.17 7.87 22.22
N HIS A 135 0.65 7.28 23.30
CA HIS A 135 0.08 5.94 23.25
C HIS A 135 -1.35 5.97 22.69
N PRO A 136 -1.78 4.99 21.85
CA PRO A 136 -3.13 4.97 21.26
C PRO A 136 -4.29 4.98 22.29
N PHE A 137 -4.04 4.50 23.49
CA PHE A 137 -5.03 4.43 24.58
C PHE A 137 -4.80 5.49 25.68
N VAL A 138 -4.03 6.53 25.39
CA VAL A 138 -3.91 7.67 26.32
C VAL A 138 -5.28 8.30 26.56
N PRO A 139 -5.60 8.77 27.79
CA PRO A 139 -6.84 9.50 28.06
C PRO A 139 -7.02 10.68 27.09
N ALA A 140 -8.25 10.86 26.60
CA ALA A 140 -8.55 11.83 25.54
C ALA A 140 -8.18 13.28 25.92
N ASP A 141 -8.32 13.65 27.19
CA ASP A 141 -7.94 14.95 27.73
C ASP A 141 -6.42 15.24 27.70
N GLN A 142 -5.60 14.20 27.56
CA GLN A 142 -4.15 14.30 27.44
C GLN A 142 -3.68 14.32 25.97
N ALA A 143 -4.57 14.13 25.00
CA ALA A 143 -4.26 14.06 23.58
C ALA A 143 -5.20 14.93 22.72
N ALA A 144 -5.68 16.05 23.26
CA ALA A 144 -6.66 16.91 22.61
C ALA A 144 -6.23 17.34 21.21
N GLY A 145 -4.97 17.80 21.01
CA GLY A 145 -4.45 18.21 19.69
C GLY A 145 -4.41 17.06 18.69
N TYR A 146 -4.12 15.84 19.14
CA TYR A 146 -4.13 14.67 18.26
C TYR A 146 -5.56 14.29 17.83
N HIS A 147 -6.54 14.41 18.73
CA HIS A 147 -7.95 14.22 18.41
C HIS A 147 -8.48 15.29 17.44
N GLU A 148 -7.99 16.52 17.53
CA GLU A 148 -8.29 17.57 16.57
C GLU A 148 -7.78 17.21 15.17
N ILE A 149 -6.51 16.79 15.04
CA ILE A 149 -5.94 16.30 13.76
C ILE A 149 -6.77 15.15 13.19
N ILE A 150 -7.15 14.17 14.01
CA ILE A 150 -7.96 13.02 13.58
C ILE A 150 -9.31 13.48 13.05
N SER A 151 -10.01 14.32 13.82
CA SER A 151 -11.35 14.82 13.47
C SER A 151 -11.32 15.67 12.19
N GLU A 152 -10.33 16.55 12.06
CA GLU A 152 -10.17 17.38 10.87
C GLU A 152 -9.80 16.53 9.64
N LEU A 153 -8.91 15.55 9.80
CA LEU A 153 -8.56 14.65 8.70
C LEU A 153 -9.77 13.83 8.24
N GLU A 154 -10.58 13.29 9.16
CA GLU A 154 -11.82 12.60 8.82
C GLU A 154 -12.78 13.53 8.05
N HIS A 155 -12.92 14.79 8.49
CA HIS A 155 -13.75 15.79 7.81
C HIS A 155 -13.22 16.10 6.40
N LEU A 156 -11.92 16.37 6.25
CA LEU A 156 -11.30 16.66 4.95
C LEU A 156 -11.44 15.50 3.97
N LEU A 157 -11.27 14.27 4.45
CA LEU A 157 -11.44 13.07 3.62
C LEU A 157 -12.91 12.85 3.24
N ALA A 158 -13.86 13.15 4.14
CA ALA A 158 -15.29 13.11 3.84
C ALA A 158 -15.63 14.12 2.74
N GLU A 159 -15.14 15.34 2.82
CA GLU A 159 -15.34 16.38 1.79
C GLU A 159 -14.73 15.98 0.45
N ILE A 160 -13.48 15.49 0.44
CA ILE A 160 -12.79 15.04 -0.77
C ILE A 160 -13.55 13.91 -1.48
N THR A 161 -14.13 13.00 -0.70
CA THR A 161 -14.84 11.82 -1.25
C THR A 161 -16.32 12.06 -1.50
N GLY A 162 -16.89 13.17 -1.00
CA GLY A 162 -18.31 13.47 -1.11
C GLY A 162 -19.20 12.61 -0.20
N PHE A 163 -18.64 12.08 0.89
CA PHE A 163 -19.35 11.25 1.85
C PHE A 163 -19.66 11.98 3.16
N ASP A 164 -20.51 11.38 4.00
CA ASP A 164 -20.99 11.98 5.24
C ASP A 164 -20.07 11.71 6.44
N SER A 165 -19.31 10.62 6.41
CA SER A 165 -18.44 10.26 7.54
C SER A 165 -17.30 9.34 7.09
N VAL A 166 -16.19 9.42 7.84
CA VAL A 166 -14.98 8.62 7.62
C VAL A 166 -14.59 7.90 8.90
N SER A 167 -13.98 6.74 8.81
CA SER A 167 -13.28 6.06 9.90
C SER A 167 -11.84 5.80 9.50
N LEU A 168 -10.90 6.26 10.32
CA LEU A 168 -9.46 6.05 10.17
C LEU A 168 -8.97 4.74 10.79
N GLN A 169 -9.87 3.89 11.30
CA GLN A 169 -9.50 2.67 12.00
C GLN A 169 -8.80 1.62 11.11
N PRO A 170 -9.20 1.38 9.84
CA PRO A 170 -8.52 0.39 9.00
C PRO A 170 -7.08 0.79 8.69
N ASN A 171 -6.13 -0.13 8.91
CA ASN A 171 -4.70 0.12 8.82
C ASN A 171 -4.04 -0.37 7.51
N SER A 172 -4.83 -0.70 6.50
CA SER A 172 -4.38 -1.04 5.15
C SER A 172 -5.53 -0.93 4.16
N GLY A 173 -5.22 -0.94 2.84
CA GLY A 173 -6.24 -1.00 1.79
C GLY A 173 -7.18 -2.20 1.96
N ALA A 174 -6.60 -3.41 2.08
CA ALA A 174 -7.38 -4.64 2.28
C ALA A 174 -8.20 -4.62 3.58
N ALA A 175 -7.70 -4.01 4.67
CA ALA A 175 -8.48 -3.80 5.88
C ALA A 175 -9.65 -2.83 5.64
N GLY A 176 -9.46 -1.80 4.82
CA GLY A 176 -10.52 -0.90 4.38
C GLY A 176 -11.56 -1.62 3.52
N GLU A 177 -11.12 -2.47 2.58
CA GLU A 177 -12.02 -3.30 1.77
C GLU A 177 -12.92 -4.18 2.66
N TYR A 178 -12.31 -4.95 3.54
CA TYR A 178 -13.03 -5.80 4.48
C TYR A 178 -14.01 -4.99 5.35
N THR A 179 -13.56 -3.87 5.90
CA THR A 179 -14.36 -3.00 6.77
C THR A 179 -15.59 -2.46 6.04
N GLY A 180 -15.43 -1.96 4.83
CA GLY A 180 -16.54 -1.42 4.03
C GLY A 180 -17.58 -2.49 3.68
N LEU A 181 -17.13 -3.70 3.33
CA LEU A 181 -18.02 -4.83 3.09
C LEU A 181 -18.75 -5.28 4.37
N MET A 182 -18.08 -5.25 5.53
CA MET A 182 -18.73 -5.53 6.81
C MET A 182 -19.77 -4.47 7.20
N VAL A 183 -19.52 -3.19 6.90
CA VAL A 183 -20.50 -2.11 7.08
C VAL A 183 -21.75 -2.35 6.19
N ILE A 184 -21.55 -2.72 4.92
CA ILE A 184 -22.65 -3.08 4.02
C ILE A 184 -23.43 -4.29 4.54
N ARG A 185 -22.72 -5.31 5.01
CA ARG A 185 -23.34 -6.51 5.59
C ARG A 185 -24.20 -6.16 6.80
N GLU A 186 -23.68 -5.38 7.72
CA GLU A 186 -24.42 -4.96 8.93
C GLU A 186 -25.65 -4.13 8.57
N TYR A 187 -25.54 -3.26 7.57
CA TYR A 187 -26.70 -2.53 7.04
C TYR A 187 -27.82 -3.48 6.61
N HIS A 188 -27.52 -4.52 5.82
CA HIS A 188 -28.52 -5.50 5.39
C HIS A 188 -29.06 -6.31 6.57
N LEU A 189 -28.22 -6.77 7.49
CA LEU A 189 -28.62 -7.52 8.69
C LEU A 189 -29.56 -6.70 9.57
N SER A 190 -29.27 -5.43 9.78
CA SER A 190 -30.09 -4.51 10.60
C SER A 190 -31.51 -4.29 10.04
N ARG A 191 -31.72 -4.61 8.76
CA ARG A 191 -33.00 -4.53 8.06
C ARG A 191 -33.74 -5.87 7.95
N GLY A 192 -33.15 -6.94 8.50
CA GLY A 192 -33.67 -8.30 8.39
C GLY A 192 -33.33 -9.01 7.07
N ASP A 193 -32.52 -8.41 6.21
CA ASP A 193 -32.15 -8.91 4.88
C ASP A 193 -30.92 -9.86 4.95
N SER A 194 -30.94 -10.84 5.83
CA SER A 194 -29.81 -11.74 6.07
C SER A 194 -29.39 -12.60 4.87
N LYS A 195 -30.23 -12.68 3.83
CA LYS A 195 -29.95 -13.41 2.58
C LYS A 195 -29.04 -12.63 1.62
N ARG A 196 -28.85 -11.32 1.81
CA ARG A 196 -28.03 -10.49 0.94
C ARG A 196 -26.55 -10.71 1.23
N ASN A 197 -25.94 -11.64 0.49
CA ASN A 197 -24.55 -12.03 0.63
C ASN A 197 -23.80 -12.16 -0.71
N VAL A 198 -24.42 -11.79 -1.84
CA VAL A 198 -23.77 -11.81 -3.15
C VAL A 198 -23.10 -10.47 -3.44
N VAL A 199 -21.84 -10.50 -3.86
CA VAL A 199 -21.09 -9.33 -4.32
C VAL A 199 -20.74 -9.51 -5.80
N LEU A 200 -21.17 -8.57 -6.64
CA LEU A 200 -20.75 -8.50 -8.03
C LEU A 200 -19.38 -7.80 -8.10
N ILE A 201 -18.43 -8.40 -8.80
CA ILE A 201 -17.05 -7.87 -8.93
C ILE A 201 -16.63 -7.96 -10.40
N PRO A 202 -16.20 -6.85 -11.05
CA PRO A 202 -15.71 -6.90 -12.43
C PRO A 202 -14.45 -7.76 -12.56
N SER A 203 -14.28 -8.40 -13.71
CA SER A 203 -13.06 -9.17 -14.02
C SER A 203 -11.78 -8.32 -14.06
N SER A 204 -11.93 -6.99 -14.16
CA SER A 204 -10.83 -6.02 -14.04
C SER A 204 -10.41 -5.70 -12.61
N ALA A 205 -11.12 -6.21 -11.58
CA ALA A 205 -10.84 -5.86 -10.20
C ALA A 205 -9.48 -6.37 -9.72
N HIS A 206 -8.88 -5.66 -8.75
CA HIS A 206 -7.69 -6.13 -8.06
C HIS A 206 -7.97 -7.45 -7.32
N GLY A 207 -7.00 -8.36 -7.28
CA GLY A 207 -7.14 -9.67 -6.63
C GLY A 207 -7.52 -9.65 -5.15
N THR A 208 -7.28 -8.52 -4.44
CA THR A 208 -7.69 -8.34 -3.04
C THR A 208 -9.21 -8.17 -2.89
N ASN A 209 -9.91 -7.66 -3.89
CA ASN A 209 -11.35 -7.42 -3.82
C ASN A 209 -12.15 -8.73 -3.60
N PRO A 210 -12.01 -9.79 -4.43
CA PRO A 210 -12.68 -11.04 -4.17
C PRO A 210 -12.22 -11.72 -2.87
N ALA A 211 -10.95 -11.56 -2.47
CA ALA A 211 -10.45 -12.09 -1.20
C ALA A 211 -11.12 -11.42 0.00
N SER A 212 -11.25 -10.11 -0.01
CA SER A 212 -11.93 -9.34 1.05
C SER A 212 -13.42 -9.68 1.12
N ALA A 213 -14.09 -9.88 -0.02
CA ALA A 213 -15.47 -10.31 -0.08
C ALA A 213 -15.67 -11.71 0.54
N ALA A 214 -14.79 -12.65 0.22
CA ALA A 214 -14.80 -13.99 0.81
C ALA A 214 -14.57 -13.94 2.34
N MET A 215 -13.63 -13.12 2.82
CA MET A 215 -13.40 -12.90 4.26
C MET A 215 -14.63 -12.30 4.96
N ALA A 216 -15.37 -11.42 4.29
CA ALA A 216 -16.62 -10.86 4.81
C ALA A 216 -17.79 -11.88 4.79
N GLY A 217 -17.57 -13.12 4.35
CA GLY A 217 -18.58 -14.18 4.24
C GLY A 217 -19.55 -13.96 3.08
N MET A 218 -19.11 -13.28 2.01
CA MET A 218 -19.92 -13.00 0.83
C MET A 218 -19.54 -13.90 -0.34
N GLN A 219 -20.52 -14.18 -1.19
CA GLN A 219 -20.34 -14.94 -2.42
C GLN A 219 -19.96 -14.01 -3.56
N VAL A 220 -18.82 -14.25 -4.19
CA VAL A 220 -18.35 -13.49 -5.34
C VAL A 220 -19.00 -13.97 -6.63
N VAL A 221 -19.53 -13.05 -7.41
CA VAL A 221 -20.00 -13.27 -8.77
C VAL A 221 -19.29 -12.30 -9.71
N VAL A 222 -18.53 -12.83 -10.66
CA VAL A 222 -17.72 -12.03 -11.57
C VAL A 222 -18.58 -11.43 -12.66
N VAL A 223 -18.38 -10.14 -12.94
CA VAL A 223 -18.98 -9.41 -14.08
C VAL A 223 -17.93 -9.28 -15.17
N ALA A 224 -18.29 -9.60 -16.41
CA ALA A 224 -17.39 -9.52 -17.55
C ALA A 224 -16.99 -8.08 -17.89
N CYS A 225 -15.80 -7.90 -18.46
CA CYS A 225 -15.40 -6.68 -19.15
C CYS A 225 -15.44 -6.90 -20.67
N ASP A 226 -15.60 -5.82 -21.42
CA ASP A 226 -15.55 -5.82 -22.88
C ASP A 226 -14.09 -5.74 -23.41
N GLU A 227 -13.92 -5.82 -24.73
CA GLU A 227 -12.62 -5.74 -25.39
C GLU A 227 -11.93 -4.36 -25.25
N MET A 228 -12.69 -3.33 -24.91
CA MET A 228 -12.19 -1.97 -24.65
C MET A 228 -11.74 -1.78 -23.20
N GLY A 229 -11.92 -2.80 -22.36
CA GLY A 229 -11.56 -2.78 -20.94
C GLY A 229 -12.63 -2.18 -20.03
N ASN A 230 -13.82 -1.87 -20.56
CA ASN A 230 -14.94 -1.37 -19.76
C ASN A 230 -15.76 -2.53 -19.18
N ILE A 231 -16.48 -2.28 -18.12
CA ILE A 231 -17.42 -3.24 -17.53
C ILE A 231 -18.59 -3.44 -18.49
N ASN A 232 -18.92 -4.70 -18.76
CA ASN A 232 -20.08 -5.04 -19.59
C ASN A 232 -21.39 -4.77 -18.81
N VAL A 233 -22.08 -3.68 -19.16
CA VAL A 233 -23.29 -3.22 -18.46
C VAL A 233 -24.45 -4.22 -18.62
N ASP A 234 -24.55 -4.89 -19.75
CA ASP A 234 -25.63 -5.87 -19.99
C ASP A 234 -25.42 -7.11 -19.10
N ASP A 235 -24.17 -7.58 -18.96
CA ASP A 235 -23.85 -8.67 -18.05
C ASP A 235 -24.06 -8.26 -16.57
N LEU A 236 -23.65 -7.03 -16.20
CA LEU A 236 -23.93 -6.48 -14.87
C LEU A 236 -25.42 -6.47 -14.57
N LYS A 237 -26.23 -5.97 -15.49
CA LYS A 237 -27.67 -5.88 -15.34
C LYS A 237 -28.31 -7.25 -15.21
N ALA A 238 -27.94 -8.20 -16.08
CA ALA A 238 -28.45 -9.57 -16.04
C ALA A 238 -28.16 -10.24 -14.69
N LYS A 239 -26.92 -10.08 -14.17
CA LYS A 239 -26.51 -10.62 -12.87
C LYS A 239 -27.18 -9.90 -11.70
N ALA A 240 -27.33 -8.59 -11.75
CA ALA A 240 -28.03 -7.84 -10.70
C ALA A 240 -29.51 -8.27 -10.61
N GLU A 241 -30.16 -8.51 -11.73
CA GLU A 241 -31.54 -9.03 -11.80
C GLU A 241 -31.62 -10.49 -11.32
N GLN A 242 -30.68 -11.34 -11.74
CA GLN A 242 -30.61 -12.76 -11.32
C GLN A 242 -30.44 -12.90 -9.80
N TYR A 243 -29.61 -12.07 -9.19
CA TYR A 243 -29.31 -12.12 -7.75
C TYR A 243 -30.10 -11.10 -6.92
N ARG A 244 -31.15 -10.50 -7.47
CA ARG A 244 -31.91 -9.39 -6.87
C ARG A 244 -32.23 -9.59 -5.39
N GLU A 245 -32.64 -10.79 -4.99
CA GLU A 245 -33.02 -11.11 -3.60
C GLU A 245 -31.80 -11.32 -2.67
N THR A 246 -30.63 -11.60 -3.23
CA THR A 246 -29.41 -11.92 -2.50
C THR A 246 -28.27 -10.92 -2.76
N LEU A 247 -28.47 -9.96 -3.65
CA LEU A 247 -27.47 -8.96 -4.00
C LEU A 247 -27.18 -8.06 -2.80
N SER A 248 -25.95 -8.14 -2.29
CA SER A 248 -25.45 -7.31 -1.21
C SER A 248 -24.77 -6.05 -1.74
N ALA A 249 -23.80 -6.23 -2.64
CA ALA A 249 -23.00 -5.14 -3.15
C ALA A 249 -22.50 -5.37 -4.58
N PHE A 250 -22.12 -4.26 -5.21
CA PHE A 250 -21.24 -4.21 -6.37
C PHE A 250 -19.94 -3.54 -5.95
N MET A 251 -18.81 -4.24 -6.08
CA MET A 251 -17.51 -3.74 -5.72
C MET A 251 -16.73 -3.37 -6.97
N VAL A 252 -16.49 -2.08 -7.18
CA VAL A 252 -15.91 -1.53 -8.40
C VAL A 252 -14.73 -0.62 -8.09
N THR A 253 -13.66 -0.71 -8.87
CA THR A 253 -12.54 0.24 -8.86
C THR A 253 -12.80 1.35 -9.87
N TYR A 254 -12.62 2.62 -9.52
CA TYR A 254 -12.81 3.74 -10.41
C TYR A 254 -11.72 4.81 -10.26
N PRO A 255 -11.06 5.25 -11.36
CA PRO A 255 -11.01 4.56 -12.66
C PRO A 255 -10.63 3.09 -12.52
N SER A 256 -10.97 2.26 -13.51
CA SER A 256 -10.71 0.82 -13.43
C SER A 256 -9.21 0.50 -13.44
N THR A 257 -8.83 -0.69 -12.96
CA THR A 257 -7.45 -1.19 -13.06
C THR A 257 -6.98 -1.41 -14.51
N HIS A 258 -7.88 -1.34 -15.47
CA HIS A 258 -7.53 -1.24 -16.91
C HIS A 258 -7.03 0.16 -17.31
N GLY A 259 -7.00 1.13 -16.40
CA GLY A 259 -6.57 2.49 -16.66
C GLY A 259 -7.59 3.32 -17.43
N VAL A 260 -8.88 3.01 -17.33
CA VAL A 260 -9.95 3.70 -18.06
C VAL A 260 -11.03 4.24 -17.10
N PHE A 261 -11.60 5.39 -17.47
CA PHE A 261 -12.80 5.92 -16.82
C PHE A 261 -14.05 5.25 -17.42
N GLU A 262 -14.81 4.57 -16.57
CA GLU A 262 -16.08 3.96 -16.95
C GLU A 262 -17.13 5.05 -17.22
N SER A 263 -17.43 5.31 -18.49
CA SER A 263 -18.38 6.38 -18.90
C SER A 263 -19.78 6.14 -18.37
N LYS A 264 -20.16 4.86 -18.17
CA LYS A 264 -21.48 4.43 -17.70
C LYS A 264 -21.55 4.14 -16.20
N ILE A 265 -20.58 4.60 -15.41
CA ILE A 265 -20.52 4.28 -13.98
C ILE A 265 -21.80 4.65 -13.21
N ARG A 266 -22.43 5.78 -13.51
CA ARG A 266 -23.70 6.19 -12.86
C ARG A 266 -24.85 5.26 -13.22
N GLU A 267 -24.95 4.80 -14.48
CA GLU A 267 -25.92 3.80 -14.90
C GLU A 267 -25.73 2.48 -14.15
N MET A 268 -24.47 2.04 -13.97
CA MET A 268 -24.15 0.84 -13.19
C MET A 268 -24.61 0.97 -11.74
N VAL A 269 -24.34 2.12 -11.11
CA VAL A 269 -24.79 2.44 -9.75
C VAL A 269 -26.32 2.34 -9.64
N GLU A 270 -27.05 2.95 -10.56
CA GLU A 270 -28.52 2.89 -10.59
C GLU A 270 -29.05 1.46 -10.75
N ILE A 271 -28.44 0.63 -11.60
CA ILE A 271 -28.79 -0.79 -11.76
C ILE A 271 -28.68 -1.53 -10.43
N ILE A 272 -27.59 -1.32 -9.69
CA ILE A 272 -27.35 -1.99 -8.40
C ILE A 272 -28.36 -1.54 -7.35
N HIS A 273 -28.55 -0.24 -7.18
CA HIS A 273 -29.51 0.31 -6.20
C HIS A 273 -30.95 -0.16 -6.50
N LYS A 274 -31.36 -0.19 -7.77
CA LYS A 274 -32.68 -0.68 -8.20
C LYS A 274 -32.90 -2.16 -7.84
N ASN A 275 -31.84 -2.94 -7.75
CA ASN A 275 -31.90 -4.35 -7.37
C ASN A 275 -31.61 -4.57 -5.86
N GLY A 276 -31.54 -3.49 -5.06
CA GLY A 276 -31.43 -3.51 -3.59
C GLY A 276 -30.03 -3.78 -3.05
N GLY A 277 -29.01 -3.79 -3.91
CA GLY A 277 -27.59 -3.82 -3.53
C GLY A 277 -27.06 -2.43 -3.23
N LEU A 278 -25.87 -2.35 -2.62
CA LEU A 278 -25.11 -1.14 -2.39
C LEU A 278 -23.86 -1.12 -3.27
N VAL A 279 -23.30 0.07 -3.50
CA VAL A 279 -22.09 0.24 -4.30
C VAL A 279 -20.90 0.53 -3.42
N TYR A 280 -19.94 -0.39 -3.46
CA TYR A 280 -18.62 -0.23 -2.87
C TYR A 280 -17.64 0.23 -3.94
N MET A 281 -17.05 1.41 -3.79
CA MET A 281 -16.00 1.91 -4.68
C MET A 281 -14.62 1.69 -4.05
N ASP A 282 -13.77 0.94 -4.74
CA ASP A 282 -12.35 0.86 -4.41
C ASP A 282 -11.67 2.19 -4.76
N GLY A 283 -11.23 2.91 -3.74
CA GLY A 283 -10.60 4.23 -3.85
C GLY A 283 -9.08 4.19 -3.97
N ALA A 284 -8.48 3.05 -4.31
CA ALA A 284 -7.04 2.97 -4.56
C ALA A 284 -6.59 3.94 -5.64
N ASN A 285 -7.46 4.24 -6.62
CA ASN A 285 -7.21 5.12 -7.75
C ASN A 285 -7.69 6.58 -7.54
N MET A 286 -7.81 7.03 -6.28
CA MET A 286 -8.19 8.43 -5.96
C MET A 286 -7.27 9.47 -6.57
N ASN A 287 -6.04 9.11 -6.93
CA ASN A 287 -5.08 9.98 -7.61
C ASN A 287 -5.60 10.51 -8.96
N ALA A 288 -6.62 9.86 -9.54
CA ALA A 288 -7.28 10.30 -10.76
C ALA A 288 -8.66 10.96 -10.51
N GLN A 289 -9.07 11.19 -9.28
CA GLN A 289 -10.41 11.68 -8.95
C GLN A 289 -10.42 13.00 -8.19
N VAL A 290 -9.50 13.19 -7.23
CA VAL A 290 -9.54 14.31 -6.27
C VAL A 290 -9.71 15.65 -6.97
N GLY A 291 -10.74 16.40 -6.59
CA GLY A 291 -11.06 17.72 -7.14
C GLY A 291 -11.68 17.72 -8.55
N LEU A 292 -11.78 16.57 -9.22
CA LEU A 292 -12.42 16.43 -10.54
C LEU A 292 -13.76 15.69 -10.45
N THR A 293 -13.83 14.71 -9.58
CA THR A 293 -15.05 13.94 -9.25
C THR A 293 -14.88 13.35 -7.86
N SER A 294 -15.91 12.70 -7.33
CA SER A 294 -15.83 12.00 -6.06
C SER A 294 -16.72 10.75 -6.03
N PRO A 295 -16.37 9.74 -5.24
CA PRO A 295 -17.18 8.53 -5.10
C PRO A 295 -18.64 8.81 -4.70
N GLY A 296 -18.88 9.73 -3.76
CA GLY A 296 -20.22 10.14 -3.33
C GLY A 296 -21.03 10.78 -4.44
N GLU A 297 -20.44 11.69 -5.23
CA GLU A 297 -21.06 12.32 -6.39
C GLU A 297 -21.41 11.31 -7.51
N ILE A 298 -20.60 10.27 -7.66
CA ILE A 298 -20.86 9.18 -8.60
C ILE A 298 -22.04 8.36 -8.14
N GLY A 299 -22.30 8.28 -6.82
CA GLY A 299 -23.40 7.56 -6.20
C GLY A 299 -22.96 6.28 -5.46
N ALA A 300 -21.68 6.12 -5.16
CA ALA A 300 -21.21 5.03 -4.30
C ALA A 300 -21.74 5.21 -2.86
N ASP A 301 -21.90 4.10 -2.14
CA ASP A 301 -22.34 4.08 -0.74
C ASP A 301 -21.18 3.98 0.25
N VAL A 302 -20.10 3.33 -0.16
CA VAL A 302 -18.87 3.12 0.61
C VAL A 302 -17.66 3.26 -0.31
N CYS A 303 -16.61 3.87 0.20
CA CYS A 303 -15.31 3.89 -0.46
C CYS A 303 -14.20 3.68 0.57
N HIS A 304 -13.21 2.83 0.29
CA HIS A 304 -11.97 2.90 1.04
C HIS A 304 -10.95 3.79 0.31
N LEU A 305 -10.04 4.36 1.06
CA LEU A 305 -8.92 5.15 0.56
C LEU A 305 -7.60 4.45 0.89
N ASN A 306 -6.56 4.80 0.14
CA ASN A 306 -5.19 4.42 0.46
C ASN A 306 -4.37 5.69 0.68
N LEU A 307 -4.19 6.09 1.96
CA LEU A 307 -3.44 7.30 2.28
C LEU A 307 -1.95 7.17 1.90
N HIS A 308 -1.45 5.94 1.81
CA HIS A 308 -0.11 5.60 1.34
C HIS A 308 0.03 5.60 -0.21
N LYS A 309 -1.00 6.00 -0.94
CA LYS A 309 -0.97 6.22 -2.39
C LYS A 309 -1.20 7.71 -2.69
N THR A 310 -2.44 8.17 -2.69
CA THR A 310 -2.82 9.54 -3.07
C THR A 310 -2.37 10.59 -2.04
N PHE A 311 -2.34 10.27 -0.74
CA PHE A 311 -2.18 11.23 0.35
C PHE A 311 -0.83 11.14 1.07
N ALA A 312 0.24 10.85 0.34
CA ALA A 312 1.63 11.08 0.70
C ALA A 312 2.25 10.18 1.78
N ILE A 313 1.52 9.30 2.44
CA ILE A 313 2.14 8.37 3.39
C ILE A 313 3.08 7.44 2.62
N PRO A 314 4.35 7.28 3.01
CA PRO A 314 5.28 6.37 2.35
C PRO A 314 4.89 4.91 2.57
N HIS A 315 5.21 4.04 1.60
CA HIS A 315 4.91 2.61 1.69
C HIS A 315 5.74 1.87 2.75
N GLY A 316 6.86 2.45 3.20
CA GLY A 316 7.65 1.99 4.35
C GLY A 316 8.20 0.57 4.25
N GLY A 317 8.47 0.08 3.03
CA GLY A 317 9.02 -1.26 2.84
C GLY A 317 8.05 -2.41 3.15
N GLY A 318 6.74 -2.17 3.00
CA GLY A 318 5.69 -3.17 3.21
C GLY A 318 4.71 -2.85 4.36
N GLY A 319 4.69 -1.63 4.79
CA GLY A 319 3.83 -1.03 5.81
C GLY A 319 4.48 0.20 6.38
N PRO A 320 3.91 0.91 7.32
CA PRO A 320 2.53 0.92 7.74
C PRO A 320 1.63 1.54 6.66
N GLY A 321 0.44 1.01 6.51
CA GLY A 321 -0.59 1.56 5.65
C GLY A 321 -1.70 2.23 6.44
N VAL A 322 -2.53 3.03 5.77
CA VAL A 322 -3.81 3.51 6.30
C VAL A 322 -4.84 3.41 5.18
N GLY A 323 -5.93 2.72 5.45
CA GLY A 323 -7.03 2.48 4.52
C GLY A 323 -8.36 2.94 5.06
N PRO A 324 -8.58 4.26 5.27
CA PRO A 324 -9.83 4.76 5.80
C PRO A 324 -11.02 4.33 4.96
N ILE A 325 -12.17 4.16 5.59
CA ILE A 325 -13.43 4.04 4.88
C ILE A 325 -14.26 5.31 5.03
N ALA A 326 -14.83 5.74 3.91
CA ALA A 326 -15.80 6.82 3.82
C ALA A 326 -17.16 6.24 3.45
N VAL A 327 -18.23 6.73 4.05
CA VAL A 327 -19.57 6.16 3.91
C VAL A 327 -20.64 7.22 3.76
N ALA A 328 -21.68 6.90 2.98
CA ALA A 328 -22.89 7.70 2.83
C ALA A 328 -23.71 7.70 4.13
N LYS A 329 -24.56 8.71 4.30
CA LYS A 329 -25.33 9.02 5.51
C LYS A 329 -26.05 7.82 6.15
N HIS A 330 -26.65 6.96 5.35
CA HIS A 330 -27.41 5.81 5.84
C HIS A 330 -26.53 4.70 6.44
N LEU A 331 -25.20 4.77 6.23
CA LEU A 331 -24.22 3.80 6.71
C LEU A 331 -23.37 4.32 7.90
N THR A 332 -23.45 5.61 8.25
CA THR A 332 -22.60 6.23 9.27
C THR A 332 -22.71 5.54 10.64
N LYS A 333 -23.91 5.08 11.00
CA LYS A 333 -24.17 4.38 12.27
C LYS A 333 -23.50 3.01 12.39
N PHE A 334 -22.99 2.45 11.28
CA PHE A 334 -22.35 1.13 11.25
C PHE A 334 -20.82 1.20 11.19
N LEU A 335 -20.23 2.39 11.18
CA LEU A 335 -18.78 2.55 11.22
C LEU A 335 -18.16 1.81 12.42
N PRO A 336 -16.94 1.26 12.29
CA PRO A 336 -16.36 0.36 13.29
C PRO A 336 -16.21 1.00 14.66
N SER A 337 -16.73 0.33 15.67
CA SER A 337 -16.57 0.67 17.09
C SER A 337 -15.21 0.20 17.62
N HIS A 338 -14.86 0.59 18.84
CA HIS A 338 -13.68 0.07 19.52
C HIS A 338 -13.98 -0.22 21.00
N PRO A 339 -13.51 -1.35 21.57
CA PRO A 339 -13.88 -1.78 22.92
C PRO A 339 -13.29 -0.92 24.05
N VAL A 340 -12.21 -0.16 23.77
CA VAL A 340 -11.49 0.65 24.77
C VAL A 340 -11.76 2.13 24.60
N VAL A 341 -11.84 2.61 23.35
CA VAL A 341 -12.03 4.02 23.02
C VAL A 341 -13.32 4.18 22.24
N LYS A 342 -14.13 5.17 22.59
CA LYS A 342 -15.39 5.44 21.89
C LYS A 342 -15.09 5.96 20.47
N THR A 343 -15.28 5.10 19.48
CA THR A 343 -15.22 5.42 18.05
C THR A 343 -16.45 4.86 17.34
N GLY A 344 -16.64 5.22 16.08
CA GLY A 344 -17.67 4.65 15.21
C GLY A 344 -19.11 5.11 15.49
N GLY A 345 -20.04 4.42 14.85
CA GLY A 345 -21.47 4.72 14.93
C GLY A 345 -22.20 4.01 16.06
N GLU A 346 -23.48 4.36 16.27
CA GLU A 346 -24.33 3.81 17.35
C GLU A 346 -24.51 2.29 17.27
N ASN A 347 -24.55 1.73 16.06
CA ASN A 347 -24.67 0.31 15.77
C ASN A 347 -23.41 -0.19 15.05
N GLY A 348 -22.24 0.35 15.44
CA GLY A 348 -20.97 0.08 14.79
C GLY A 348 -20.60 -1.40 14.78
N ILE A 349 -20.04 -1.86 13.68
CA ILE A 349 -19.41 -3.18 13.63
C ILE A 349 -18.27 -3.28 14.65
N SER A 350 -17.82 -4.49 14.94
CA SER A 350 -16.67 -4.71 15.82
C SER A 350 -15.42 -4.01 15.29
N ALA A 351 -14.47 -3.74 16.19
CA ALA A 351 -13.17 -3.19 15.83
C ALA A 351 -12.48 -4.05 14.74
N VAL A 352 -11.88 -3.39 13.77
CA VAL A 352 -11.16 -4.00 12.66
C VAL A 352 -9.65 -3.88 12.78
N ALA A 353 -9.19 -3.11 13.76
CA ALA A 353 -7.79 -2.97 14.14
C ALA A 353 -7.65 -2.88 15.65
N ALA A 354 -6.49 -3.25 16.18
CA ALA A 354 -6.20 -3.19 17.60
C ALA A 354 -6.10 -1.74 18.11
N SER A 355 -5.64 -0.82 17.28
CA SER A 355 -5.60 0.62 17.58
C SER A 355 -6.89 1.30 17.11
N PRO A 356 -7.44 2.27 17.87
CA PRO A 356 -8.68 2.97 17.52
C PRO A 356 -8.65 3.71 16.19
N TRP A 357 -7.47 4.15 15.76
CA TRP A 357 -7.25 4.93 14.53
C TRP A 357 -6.16 4.27 13.64
N GLY A 358 -6.10 2.95 13.62
CA GLY A 358 -5.17 2.19 12.79
C GLY A 358 -3.72 2.59 13.02
N SER A 359 -3.02 2.99 11.97
CA SER A 359 -1.63 3.47 12.04
C SER A 359 -1.58 4.97 12.41
N ALA A 360 -2.04 5.31 13.60
CA ALA A 360 -2.30 6.69 14.03
C ALA A 360 -1.09 7.63 13.91
N SER A 361 0.13 7.14 14.20
CA SER A 361 1.35 7.97 14.21
C SER A 361 1.70 8.58 12.84
N ILE A 362 1.20 8.03 11.74
CA ILE A 362 1.48 8.52 10.38
C ILE A 362 0.36 9.39 9.79
N LEU A 363 -0.77 9.53 10.46
CA LEU A 363 -1.88 10.38 10.03
C LEU A 363 -1.46 11.86 9.81
N PRO A 364 -0.57 12.45 10.61
CA PRO A 364 -0.08 13.80 10.41
C PRO A 364 0.56 14.05 9.04
N ILE A 365 1.07 13.00 8.36
CA ILE A 365 1.61 13.11 7.00
C ILE A 365 0.52 13.51 6.02
N SER A 366 -0.59 12.76 5.99
CA SER A 366 -1.71 13.07 5.09
C SER A 366 -2.41 14.37 5.45
N TYR A 367 -2.56 14.64 6.75
CA TYR A 367 -3.11 15.89 7.23
C TYR A 367 -2.27 17.09 6.74
N GLY A 368 -0.96 17.06 6.98
CA GLY A 368 -0.05 18.11 6.51
C GLY A 368 -0.02 18.24 4.98
N TYR A 369 -0.06 17.13 4.25
CA TYR A 369 -0.11 17.11 2.79
C TYR A 369 -1.36 17.83 2.25
N ILE A 370 -2.54 17.53 2.81
CA ILE A 370 -3.81 18.15 2.41
C ILE A 370 -3.78 19.65 2.73
N LEU A 371 -3.34 20.03 3.93
CA LEU A 371 -3.26 21.46 4.33
C LEU A 371 -2.28 22.26 3.48
N MET A 372 -1.13 21.68 3.13
CA MET A 372 -0.11 22.37 2.30
C MET A 372 -0.59 22.60 0.88
N LEU A 373 -1.36 21.68 0.31
CA LEU A 373 -1.85 21.78 -1.07
C LEU A 373 -3.16 22.57 -1.17
N GLY A 374 -4.04 22.42 -0.19
CA GLY A 374 -5.40 22.96 -0.26
C GLY A 374 -6.21 22.35 -1.41
N ALA A 375 -7.43 22.79 -1.60
CA ALA A 375 -8.33 22.28 -2.64
C ALA A 375 -7.77 22.48 -4.06
N GLU A 376 -7.16 23.65 -4.31
CA GLU A 376 -6.58 23.95 -5.62
C GLU A 376 -5.39 23.05 -5.93
N GLY A 377 -4.44 22.92 -4.98
CA GLY A 377 -3.26 22.08 -5.14
C GLY A 377 -3.62 20.60 -5.34
N LEU A 378 -4.55 20.06 -4.56
CA LEU A 378 -5.04 18.69 -4.73
C LEU A 378 -5.67 18.46 -6.11
N THR A 379 -6.44 19.42 -6.60
CA THR A 379 -7.02 19.37 -7.96
C THR A 379 -5.91 19.40 -9.03
N GLN A 380 -4.89 20.21 -8.86
CA GLN A 380 -3.75 20.27 -9.81
C GLN A 380 -2.95 18.95 -9.80
N VAL A 381 -2.71 18.36 -8.65
CA VAL A 381 -2.07 17.04 -8.50
C VAL A 381 -2.79 16.00 -9.38
N THR A 382 -4.10 15.87 -9.27
CA THR A 382 -4.90 14.94 -10.07
C THR A 382 -4.79 15.24 -11.58
N LYS A 383 -4.90 16.51 -11.97
CA LYS A 383 -4.74 16.91 -13.38
C LYS A 383 -3.36 16.54 -13.93
N MET A 384 -2.30 16.72 -13.14
CA MET A 384 -0.94 16.37 -13.55
C MET A 384 -0.74 14.86 -13.65
N ALA A 385 -1.29 14.07 -12.73
CA ALA A 385 -1.24 12.61 -12.81
C ALA A 385 -1.85 12.09 -14.13
N ILE A 386 -3.04 12.57 -14.47
CA ILE A 386 -3.72 12.21 -15.73
C ILE A 386 -2.94 12.73 -16.95
N LEU A 387 -2.42 13.96 -16.88
CA LEU A 387 -1.64 14.54 -17.99
C LEU A 387 -0.36 13.75 -18.25
N ASN A 388 0.39 13.41 -17.20
CA ASN A 388 1.64 12.65 -17.31
C ASN A 388 1.42 11.27 -17.94
N ALA A 389 0.38 10.55 -17.50
CA ALA A 389 0.03 9.26 -18.09
C ALA A 389 -0.34 9.39 -19.58
N ASN A 390 -1.16 10.37 -19.94
CA ASN A 390 -1.55 10.60 -21.34
C ASN A 390 -0.39 11.12 -22.20
N TYR A 391 0.54 11.90 -21.65
CA TYR A 391 1.76 12.29 -22.34
C TYR A 391 2.61 11.08 -22.70
N MET A 392 2.87 10.19 -21.75
CA MET A 392 3.63 8.95 -21.99
C MET A 392 2.89 8.05 -22.98
N ALA A 393 1.57 7.86 -22.79
CA ALA A 393 0.74 7.07 -23.71
C ALA A 393 0.82 7.59 -25.15
N ALA A 394 0.74 8.91 -25.34
CA ALA A 394 0.83 9.53 -26.67
C ALA A 394 2.20 9.30 -27.36
N LYS A 395 3.27 9.20 -26.59
CA LYS A 395 4.63 8.89 -27.10
C LYS A 395 4.81 7.40 -27.36
N LEU A 396 4.45 6.55 -26.38
CA LEU A 396 4.67 5.11 -26.44
C LEU A 396 3.76 4.39 -27.44
N LYS A 397 2.52 4.87 -27.69
CA LYS A 397 1.58 4.22 -28.62
C LYS A 397 2.09 4.04 -30.05
N LYS A 398 3.16 4.72 -30.44
CA LYS A 398 3.83 4.56 -31.74
C LYS A 398 4.72 3.31 -31.80
N HIS A 399 5.05 2.77 -30.64
CA HIS A 399 6.03 1.69 -30.45
C HIS A 399 5.41 0.47 -29.77
N PHE A 400 4.47 0.69 -28.84
CA PHE A 400 3.76 -0.33 -28.08
C PHE A 400 2.26 -0.19 -28.30
N LYS A 401 1.55 -1.31 -28.34
CA LYS A 401 0.10 -1.28 -28.26
C LYS A 401 -0.30 -0.98 -26.81
N ILE A 402 -1.09 0.08 -26.61
CA ILE A 402 -1.77 0.33 -25.33
C ILE A 402 -3.06 -0.47 -25.36
N LEU A 403 -3.24 -1.37 -24.39
CA LEU A 403 -4.35 -2.33 -24.42
C LEU A 403 -5.70 -1.65 -24.31
N TYR A 404 -5.84 -0.69 -23.38
CA TYR A 404 -7.12 -0.04 -23.11
C TYR A 404 -6.97 1.48 -23.10
N THR A 405 -7.89 2.19 -23.73
CA THR A 405 -7.85 3.66 -23.85
C THR A 405 -9.19 4.34 -23.66
N GLY A 406 -10.22 3.61 -23.23
CA GLY A 406 -11.56 4.15 -23.13
C GLY A 406 -12.11 4.70 -24.46
N GLU A 407 -13.35 5.22 -24.45
CA GLU A 407 -14.05 5.73 -25.65
C GLU A 407 -13.36 6.96 -26.27
N THR A 408 -12.65 7.75 -25.48
CA THR A 408 -11.94 8.96 -25.94
C THR A 408 -10.56 8.69 -26.53
N GLY A 409 -10.09 7.45 -26.52
CA GLY A 409 -8.73 7.07 -26.92
C GLY A 409 -7.66 7.58 -25.95
N ARG A 410 -8.01 7.83 -24.69
CA ARG A 410 -7.12 8.31 -23.62
C ARG A 410 -7.14 7.35 -22.44
N VAL A 411 -6.05 7.39 -21.68
CA VAL A 411 -5.93 6.65 -20.42
C VAL A 411 -6.28 7.55 -19.22
N ALA A 412 -6.52 6.96 -18.07
CA ALA A 412 -6.65 7.70 -16.80
C ALA A 412 -5.27 8.15 -16.30
N HIS A 413 -4.85 7.74 -15.11
CA HIS A 413 -3.54 8.07 -14.52
C HIS A 413 -2.49 6.98 -14.75
N GLU A 414 -2.86 5.88 -15.37
CA GLU A 414 -2.02 4.71 -15.65
C GLU A 414 -2.38 4.09 -17.00
N MET A 415 -1.49 3.25 -17.54
CA MET A 415 -1.70 2.57 -18.83
C MET A 415 -1.14 1.16 -18.81
N ILE A 416 -1.65 0.29 -19.69
CA ILE A 416 -1.17 -1.08 -19.87
C ILE A 416 -0.55 -1.23 -21.25
N LEU A 417 0.75 -1.56 -21.30
CA LEU A 417 1.50 -1.86 -22.50
C LEU A 417 1.42 -3.36 -22.80
N ASP A 418 1.02 -3.71 -24.01
CA ASP A 418 0.91 -5.10 -24.50
C ASP A 418 2.28 -5.68 -24.83
N CYS A 419 2.66 -6.77 -24.18
CA CYS A 419 3.88 -7.52 -24.40
C CYS A 419 3.63 -8.98 -24.85
N HIS A 420 2.39 -9.39 -25.10
CA HIS A 420 2.04 -10.80 -25.40
C HIS A 420 2.86 -11.42 -26.53
N HIS A 421 3.23 -10.63 -27.53
CA HIS A 421 3.98 -11.11 -28.68
C HIS A 421 5.50 -11.23 -28.43
N PHE A 422 6.02 -10.76 -27.30
CA PHE A 422 7.47 -10.70 -27.06
C PHE A 422 8.10 -12.09 -27.03
N LYS A 423 7.46 -13.04 -26.37
CA LYS A 423 7.97 -14.43 -26.28
C LYS A 423 8.05 -15.09 -27.65
N THR A 424 7.01 -14.96 -28.47
CA THR A 424 6.94 -15.57 -29.80
C THR A 424 7.79 -14.85 -30.84
N THR A 425 7.95 -13.52 -30.71
CA THR A 425 8.65 -12.69 -31.69
C THR A 425 10.15 -12.57 -31.42
N TYR A 426 10.52 -12.45 -30.14
CA TYR A 426 11.89 -12.13 -29.71
C TYR A 426 12.52 -13.20 -28.80
N GLY A 427 11.75 -14.19 -28.35
CA GLY A 427 12.23 -15.21 -27.41
C GLY A 427 12.37 -14.74 -25.96
N VAL A 428 11.92 -13.52 -25.63
CA VAL A 428 12.00 -12.91 -24.29
C VAL A 428 10.61 -12.73 -23.72
N ASP A 429 10.47 -12.77 -22.40
CA ASP A 429 9.22 -12.49 -21.70
C ASP A 429 9.21 -11.08 -21.09
N THR A 430 8.06 -10.67 -20.57
CA THR A 430 7.88 -9.36 -19.95
C THR A 430 8.80 -9.14 -18.75
N SER A 431 9.11 -10.21 -18.00
CA SER A 431 10.04 -10.14 -16.85
C SER A 431 11.48 -9.87 -17.28
N ASP A 432 11.90 -10.33 -18.46
CA ASP A 432 13.23 -10.04 -19.01
C ASP A 432 13.35 -8.55 -19.35
N VAL A 433 12.29 -7.97 -19.95
CA VAL A 433 12.21 -6.51 -20.21
C VAL A 433 12.25 -5.71 -18.91
N ALA A 434 11.52 -6.17 -17.90
CA ALA A 434 11.53 -5.57 -16.57
C ALA A 434 12.95 -5.55 -15.96
N ARG A 435 13.70 -6.65 -16.07
CA ARG A 435 15.10 -6.71 -15.62
C ARG A 435 16.01 -5.80 -16.44
N ARG A 436 15.77 -5.70 -17.76
CA ARG A 436 16.55 -4.80 -18.61
C ARG A 436 16.36 -3.33 -18.23
N LEU A 437 15.17 -2.91 -17.78
CA LEU A 437 14.93 -1.57 -17.27
C LEU A 437 15.84 -1.19 -16.08
N MET A 438 16.26 -2.16 -15.26
CA MET A 438 17.21 -1.90 -14.16
C MET A 438 18.57 -1.41 -14.69
N ASP A 439 19.03 -1.91 -15.85
CA ASP A 439 20.27 -1.43 -16.48
C ASP A 439 20.15 0.02 -16.96
N TYR A 440 18.92 0.47 -17.25
CA TYR A 440 18.60 1.85 -17.56
C TYR A 440 18.38 2.72 -16.31
N GLY A 441 18.46 2.13 -15.11
CA GLY A 441 18.30 2.84 -13.85
C GLY A 441 16.84 3.06 -13.45
N PHE A 442 15.92 2.23 -13.92
CA PHE A 442 14.51 2.25 -13.54
C PHE A 442 14.09 0.98 -12.83
N HIS A 443 13.31 1.14 -11.77
CA HIS A 443 12.50 0.04 -11.26
C HIS A 443 11.43 -0.32 -12.28
N ALA A 444 11.20 -1.62 -12.47
CA ALA A 444 10.20 -2.08 -13.42
C ALA A 444 8.79 -1.60 -13.05
N PRO A 445 7.93 -1.34 -14.05
CA PRO A 445 6.48 -1.24 -13.84
C PRO A 445 5.90 -2.56 -13.30
N THR A 446 4.62 -2.56 -12.93
CA THR A 446 3.92 -3.79 -12.56
C THR A 446 3.85 -4.74 -13.74
N VAL A 447 4.32 -5.98 -13.53
CA VAL A 447 4.47 -7.01 -14.57
C VAL A 447 3.27 -7.95 -14.54
N SER A 448 2.70 -8.27 -15.71
CA SER A 448 1.64 -9.27 -15.89
C SER A 448 0.42 -9.07 -14.99
N PHE A 449 0.04 -7.82 -14.76
CA PHE A 449 -1.15 -7.44 -14.01
C PHE A 449 -1.76 -6.14 -14.61
N PRO A 450 -3.08 -6.02 -14.69
CA PRO A 450 -4.11 -7.07 -14.51
C PRO A 450 -4.18 -8.07 -15.67
N VAL A 451 -3.43 -7.82 -16.72
CA VAL A 451 -3.38 -8.63 -17.93
C VAL A 451 -2.04 -9.37 -17.98
N HIS A 452 -2.08 -10.67 -18.26
CA HIS A 452 -0.88 -11.48 -18.44
C HIS A 452 0.01 -10.93 -19.56
N GLU A 453 1.35 -11.06 -19.43
CA GLU A 453 2.33 -10.56 -20.41
C GLU A 453 2.09 -9.09 -20.78
N SER A 454 1.98 -8.24 -19.77
CA SER A 454 1.85 -6.78 -19.92
C SER A 454 2.72 -6.02 -18.93
N LEU A 455 2.94 -4.75 -19.18
CA LEU A 455 3.54 -3.79 -18.25
C LEU A 455 2.51 -2.70 -17.92
N MET A 456 2.17 -2.57 -16.65
CA MET A 456 1.27 -1.54 -16.19
C MET A 456 2.07 -0.37 -15.60
N VAL A 457 1.95 0.79 -16.24
CA VAL A 457 2.78 1.98 -15.99
C VAL A 457 1.93 3.08 -15.38
N GLU A 458 2.30 3.55 -14.20
CA GLU A 458 1.73 4.72 -13.54
C GLU A 458 2.83 5.77 -13.31
N PRO A 459 2.92 6.81 -14.15
CA PRO A 459 3.74 7.98 -13.83
C PRO A 459 2.94 8.91 -12.94
N THR A 460 3.39 9.13 -11.74
CA THR A 460 2.66 10.01 -10.82
C THR A 460 2.79 11.48 -11.20
N GLU A 461 2.05 12.34 -10.51
CA GLU A 461 2.16 13.79 -10.64
C GLU A 461 3.49 14.37 -10.18
N SER A 462 4.24 13.62 -9.34
CA SER A 462 5.51 14.08 -8.80
C SER A 462 6.64 14.06 -9.82
N GLU A 463 6.46 13.42 -10.97
CA GLU A 463 7.51 13.24 -11.96
C GLU A 463 7.64 14.44 -12.90
N SER A 464 8.90 14.82 -13.14
CA SER A 464 9.22 15.86 -14.12
C SER A 464 9.07 15.34 -15.56
N LYS A 465 8.77 16.24 -16.51
CA LYS A 465 8.76 15.89 -17.93
C LYS A 465 10.07 15.23 -18.38
N GLN A 466 11.21 15.67 -17.85
CA GLN A 466 12.52 15.12 -18.16
C GLN A 466 12.61 13.63 -17.73
N GLU A 467 12.07 13.29 -16.58
CA GLU A 467 12.06 11.92 -16.07
C GLU A 467 11.12 11.03 -16.90
N LEU A 468 9.95 11.56 -17.28
CA LEU A 468 9.04 10.86 -18.20
C LEU A 468 9.69 10.58 -19.55
N ASP A 469 10.41 11.57 -20.11
CA ASP A 469 11.15 11.41 -21.37
C ASP A 469 12.25 10.35 -21.24
N ARG A 470 13.01 10.32 -20.13
CA ARG A 470 14.03 9.29 -19.86
C ARG A 470 13.43 7.88 -19.88
N PHE A 471 12.28 7.69 -19.22
CA PHE A 471 11.60 6.39 -19.22
C PHE A 471 11.11 5.99 -20.63
N ILE A 472 10.52 6.93 -21.36
CA ILE A 472 10.08 6.73 -22.74
C ILE A 472 11.27 6.33 -23.63
N GLU A 473 12.40 7.03 -23.52
CA GLU A 473 13.62 6.71 -24.28
C GLU A 473 14.17 5.33 -23.92
N ALA A 474 14.15 4.96 -22.63
CA ALA A 474 14.56 3.62 -22.18
C ALA A 474 13.69 2.52 -22.80
N MET A 475 12.36 2.68 -22.78
CA MET A 475 11.43 1.72 -23.37
C MET A 475 11.61 1.58 -24.88
N ILE A 476 11.79 2.70 -25.59
CA ILE A 476 12.05 2.69 -27.05
C ILE A 476 13.41 2.04 -27.37
N SER A 477 14.44 2.31 -26.55
CA SER A 477 15.76 1.69 -26.71
C SER A 477 15.71 0.19 -26.48
N ILE A 478 14.98 -0.30 -25.47
CA ILE A 478 14.80 -1.74 -25.25
C ILE A 478 14.05 -2.38 -26.42
N LEU A 479 13.05 -1.73 -26.99
CA LEU A 479 12.39 -2.25 -28.19
C LEU A 479 13.34 -2.35 -29.38
N ALA A 480 14.24 -1.38 -29.55
CA ALA A 480 15.29 -1.46 -30.59
C ALA A 480 16.28 -2.62 -30.34
N GLU A 481 16.62 -2.89 -29.09
CA GLU A 481 17.40 -4.06 -28.69
C GLU A 481 16.68 -5.37 -29.07
N LEU A 482 15.36 -5.44 -28.83
CA LEU A 482 14.53 -6.60 -29.22
C LEU A 482 14.51 -6.81 -30.75
N GLU A 483 14.43 -5.75 -31.54
CA GLU A 483 14.50 -5.84 -33.00
C GLU A 483 15.91 -6.26 -33.47
N ASP A 484 16.98 -5.81 -32.81
CA ASP A 484 18.34 -6.28 -33.08
C ASP A 484 18.49 -7.80 -32.77
N ILE A 485 17.90 -8.28 -31.67
CA ILE A 485 17.87 -9.72 -31.30
C ILE A 485 17.17 -10.53 -32.40
N LYS A 486 15.99 -10.10 -32.83
CA LYS A 486 15.24 -10.73 -33.94
C LYS A 486 16.02 -10.79 -35.23
N ALA A 487 16.81 -9.75 -35.51
CA ALA A 487 17.67 -9.67 -36.69
C ALA A 487 18.99 -10.44 -36.53
N GLY A 488 19.26 -11.09 -35.40
CA GLY A 488 20.50 -11.80 -35.10
C GLY A 488 21.72 -10.90 -34.95
N LYS A 489 21.53 -9.61 -34.65
CA LYS A 489 22.64 -8.65 -34.52
C LYS A 489 23.13 -8.64 -33.06
N ASN A 490 24.43 -8.98 -32.87
CA ASN A 490 25.04 -9.01 -31.52
C ASN A 490 24.20 -9.80 -30.49
N ALA A 491 23.63 -10.91 -30.95
CA ALA A 491 22.70 -11.69 -30.13
C ALA A 491 22.59 -13.12 -30.66
N THR A 492 22.35 -14.07 -29.75
CA THR A 492 21.83 -15.39 -30.07
C THR A 492 20.47 -15.57 -29.39
N PRO A 493 19.67 -16.58 -29.74
CA PRO A 493 18.40 -16.85 -29.07
C PRO A 493 18.53 -17.09 -27.59
N THR A 494 19.69 -17.53 -27.09
CA THR A 494 19.97 -17.88 -25.71
C THR A 494 20.95 -16.94 -25.00
N ASP A 495 21.59 -16.04 -25.72
CA ASP A 495 22.59 -15.10 -25.20
C ASP A 495 22.42 -13.72 -25.87
N ASN A 496 21.75 -12.82 -25.18
CA ASN A 496 21.47 -11.47 -25.62
C ASN A 496 21.27 -10.49 -24.46
N LEU A 497 21.27 -9.20 -24.75
CA LEU A 497 21.18 -8.09 -23.80
C LEU A 497 19.98 -8.18 -22.85
N VAL A 498 18.84 -8.63 -23.35
CA VAL A 498 17.59 -8.63 -22.58
C VAL A 498 17.49 -9.88 -21.70
N LEU A 499 17.87 -11.06 -22.24
CA LEU A 499 17.87 -12.31 -21.46
C LEU A 499 18.88 -12.32 -20.32
N ASN A 500 20.03 -11.66 -20.50
CA ASN A 500 21.10 -11.63 -19.48
C ASN A 500 20.94 -10.48 -18.47
N ALA A 501 20.03 -9.57 -18.69
CA ALA A 501 19.77 -8.48 -17.75
C ALA A 501 19.24 -8.98 -16.40
N PRO A 502 19.57 -8.29 -15.30
CA PRO A 502 20.38 -7.06 -15.23
C PRO A 502 21.88 -7.35 -15.18
N HIS A 503 22.70 -6.44 -15.70
CA HIS A 503 24.15 -6.55 -15.75
C HIS A 503 24.80 -5.91 -14.52
N THR A 504 25.54 -6.70 -13.74
CA THR A 504 26.20 -6.23 -12.52
C THR A 504 27.55 -5.57 -12.80
N ALA A 505 28.02 -4.72 -11.88
CA ALA A 505 29.34 -4.12 -12.00
C ALA A 505 30.49 -5.17 -12.04
N PRO A 506 30.50 -6.23 -11.21
CA PRO A 506 31.50 -7.28 -11.30
C PRO A 506 31.52 -7.97 -12.66
N GLU A 507 30.37 -8.25 -13.26
CA GLU A 507 30.26 -8.89 -14.57
C GLU A 507 30.83 -8.00 -15.69
N VAL A 508 30.42 -6.73 -15.73
CA VAL A 508 30.86 -5.78 -16.75
C VAL A 508 32.35 -5.45 -16.65
N SER A 509 32.92 -5.46 -15.44
CA SER A 509 34.34 -5.16 -15.17
C SER A 509 35.25 -6.39 -15.15
N ALA A 510 34.73 -7.60 -15.33
CA ALA A 510 35.54 -8.82 -15.39
C ALA A 510 36.56 -8.79 -16.54
N ASP A 511 37.68 -9.47 -16.39
CA ASP A 511 38.70 -9.54 -17.46
C ASP A 511 38.16 -10.20 -18.73
N GLU A 512 37.34 -11.24 -18.57
CA GLU A 512 36.70 -11.93 -19.67
C GLU A 512 35.27 -11.41 -19.93
N TRP A 513 34.89 -11.38 -21.21
CA TRP A 513 33.53 -11.05 -21.66
C TRP A 513 33.16 -12.00 -22.80
N GLN A 514 32.23 -12.91 -22.52
CA GLN A 514 31.87 -13.99 -23.44
C GLN A 514 30.59 -13.71 -24.23
N HIS A 515 29.92 -12.59 -24.00
CA HIS A 515 28.66 -12.26 -24.65
C HIS A 515 28.88 -11.68 -26.06
N PRO A 516 27.94 -11.90 -27.00
CA PRO A 516 28.03 -11.42 -28.37
C PRO A 516 27.85 -9.90 -28.52
N TYR A 517 27.47 -9.21 -27.46
CA TYR A 517 27.31 -7.75 -27.41
C TYR A 517 28.39 -7.08 -26.56
N SER A 518 28.55 -5.77 -26.72
CA SER A 518 29.60 -5.04 -26.00
C SER A 518 29.24 -4.71 -24.59
N ARG A 519 30.25 -4.61 -23.68
CA ARG A 519 30.13 -4.09 -22.33
C ARG A 519 29.49 -2.70 -22.28
N GLN A 520 29.81 -1.85 -23.28
CA GLN A 520 29.22 -0.52 -23.42
C GLN A 520 27.69 -0.59 -23.58
N LYS A 521 27.18 -1.49 -24.44
CA LYS A 521 25.74 -1.70 -24.63
C LYS A 521 25.09 -2.30 -23.37
N ALA A 522 25.77 -3.20 -22.67
CA ALA A 522 25.28 -3.80 -21.45
C ALA A 522 25.06 -2.74 -20.35
N ALA A 523 26.11 -1.94 -20.07
CA ALA A 523 26.13 -1.01 -18.96
C ALA A 523 25.55 0.39 -19.26
N TYR A 524 25.77 0.89 -20.47
CA TYR A 524 25.47 2.27 -20.87
C TYR A 524 24.75 2.33 -22.21
N PRO A 525 23.55 1.73 -22.31
CA PRO A 525 22.81 1.68 -23.58
C PRO A 525 22.41 3.07 -24.11
N LEU A 526 22.25 4.07 -23.24
CA LEU A 526 22.01 5.47 -23.58
C LEU A 526 23.01 6.39 -22.86
N THR A 527 23.32 7.52 -23.49
CA THR A 527 24.39 8.43 -23.02
C THR A 527 24.12 9.03 -21.64
N TRP A 528 22.87 9.35 -21.34
CA TRP A 528 22.49 9.96 -20.06
C TRP A 528 22.65 9.00 -18.85
N ILE A 529 22.72 7.69 -19.08
CA ILE A 529 22.89 6.69 -18.01
C ILE A 529 24.22 6.89 -17.28
N ALA A 530 25.25 7.32 -17.97
CA ALA A 530 26.59 7.50 -17.38
C ALA A 530 26.61 8.54 -16.25
N SER A 531 25.70 9.52 -16.26
CA SER A 531 25.63 10.56 -15.23
C SER A 531 25.02 10.09 -13.91
N ASN A 532 24.19 9.04 -13.94
CA ASN A 532 23.51 8.49 -12.75
C ASN A 532 23.29 6.98 -12.88
N LYS A 533 24.38 6.22 -13.09
CA LYS A 533 24.31 4.78 -13.26
C LYS A 533 23.92 4.08 -11.97
N PHE A 534 22.84 3.33 -12.01
CA PHE A 534 22.52 2.31 -11.02
C PHE A 534 23.20 0.98 -11.40
N TRP A 535 23.86 0.34 -10.45
CA TRP A 535 24.45 -0.97 -10.64
C TRP A 535 23.64 -2.02 -9.87
N PRO A 536 22.92 -2.92 -10.55
CA PRO A 536 22.25 -4.05 -9.92
C PRO A 536 23.24 -4.90 -9.12
N TYR A 537 22.82 -5.37 -7.95
CA TYR A 537 23.67 -6.18 -7.06
C TYR A 537 23.73 -7.64 -7.43
N VAL A 538 22.73 -8.15 -8.13
CA VAL A 538 22.63 -9.54 -8.59
C VAL A 538 22.27 -9.59 -10.07
N SER A 539 22.83 -10.55 -10.78
CA SER A 539 22.42 -10.91 -12.14
C SER A 539 21.08 -11.66 -12.11
N LYS A 540 20.60 -12.07 -13.26
CA LYS A 540 19.36 -12.84 -13.40
C LYS A 540 19.38 -14.10 -12.54
N ILE A 541 18.32 -14.29 -11.75
CA ILE A 541 18.04 -15.52 -10.98
C ILE A 541 16.76 -16.16 -11.49
N ASP A 542 16.65 -17.47 -11.34
CA ASP A 542 15.40 -18.19 -11.60
C ASP A 542 14.47 -18.08 -10.37
N SER A 543 13.72 -16.99 -10.32
CA SER A 543 12.77 -16.74 -9.24
C SER A 543 11.68 -17.82 -9.17
N GLY A 544 11.21 -18.30 -10.33
CA GLY A 544 10.18 -19.35 -10.38
C GLY A 544 10.67 -20.68 -9.83
N TYR A 545 11.95 -21.02 -10.02
CA TYR A 545 12.56 -22.17 -9.36
C TYR A 545 12.65 -21.94 -7.84
N GLY A 546 13.15 -20.77 -7.41
CA GLY A 546 13.29 -20.43 -6.00
C GLY A 546 11.96 -20.48 -5.25
N ASP A 547 10.91 -19.91 -5.82
CA ASP A 547 9.57 -19.88 -5.21
C ASP A 547 8.96 -21.29 -5.03
N ARG A 548 9.26 -22.20 -5.95
CA ARG A 548 8.80 -23.62 -5.86
C ARG A 548 9.68 -24.48 -4.97
N ASN A 549 10.91 -24.06 -4.67
CA ASN A 549 11.91 -24.82 -3.93
C ASN A 549 12.42 -24.04 -2.72
N LEU A 550 11.49 -23.61 -1.85
CA LEU A 550 11.80 -22.83 -0.64
C LEU A 550 12.63 -23.59 0.39
N VAL A 551 12.60 -24.91 0.36
CA VAL A 551 13.37 -25.78 1.25
C VAL A 551 14.33 -26.60 0.41
N CYS A 552 15.60 -26.64 0.81
CA CYS A 552 16.58 -27.51 0.19
C CYS A 552 16.18 -28.98 0.43
N THR A 553 15.84 -29.67 -0.63
CA THR A 553 15.58 -31.12 -0.62
C THR A 553 16.78 -31.85 -1.24
N CYS A 554 17.07 -33.07 -0.74
CA CYS A 554 18.05 -33.91 -1.42
C CYS A 554 17.55 -34.23 -2.82
N ALA A 555 18.40 -34.04 -3.82
CA ALA A 555 18.10 -34.45 -5.18
C ALA A 555 17.82 -35.96 -5.22
N PRO A 556 16.83 -36.41 -6.00
CA PRO A 556 16.61 -37.85 -6.20
C PRO A 556 17.82 -38.48 -6.87
N ILE A 557 18.02 -39.79 -6.65
CA ILE A 557 19.21 -40.50 -7.15
C ILE A 557 19.31 -40.45 -8.67
N GLU A 558 18.18 -40.29 -9.34
CA GLU A 558 18.07 -40.19 -10.79
C GLU A 558 18.77 -38.95 -11.35
N ASP A 559 18.90 -37.87 -10.57
CA ASP A 559 19.59 -36.64 -10.95
C ASP A 559 21.13 -36.79 -10.93
N TYR A 560 21.64 -37.93 -10.41
CA TYR A 560 23.07 -38.26 -10.37
C TYR A 560 23.48 -39.33 -11.39
N LEU A 561 22.54 -39.83 -12.18
CA LEU A 561 22.77 -40.78 -13.26
C LEU A 561 23.00 -40.06 -14.61
#